data_03a024a0e14194aa6f5feba23f1a8eb6
#
_entry.id   03a024a0e14194aa6f5feba23f1a8eb6
#
_cell.length_a   1.000
_cell.length_b   1.000
_cell.length_c   1.000
_cell.angle_alpha   90.00
_cell.angle_beta   90.00
_cell.angle_gamma   90.00
#
_symmetry.space_group_name_H-M   'P 1'
#
loop_
_entity.id
_entity.type
_entity.pdbx_description
1 polymer ?
#
loop_
_entity_poly.entity_id
_entity_poly.type
_entity_poly.pdbx_seq_one_letter_code
_entity_poly.pdbx_strand_id
1 'polypeptide(L)'
;MLKIFLNKRASKILETITEGVDYGHARKIDNAPGAFMAVHIERVNTIESNPVFSVSHYYEQNGDLMRDPDVEFMKQTSSDGAKYWIPISYRQDGLGIAREYLILNEEGKITDSYQVKIEDCAKFCNMWMVNIYEQQRLKENKIQREKTKDYGMIIQDGSERNLIEDYLEEGK
;
A
#
# COMPACT_ATOMS: atom_id res chain seq x y z
N MET A 1 5.08 19.83 3.96
CA MET A 1 4.20 18.67 3.73
C MET A 1 3.88 18.57 2.24
N LEU A 2 4.09 17.41 1.64
CA LEU A 2 3.71 17.16 0.26
C LEU A 2 2.18 17.25 0.12
N LYS A 3 1.70 17.78 -1.01
CA LYS A 3 0.26 18.08 -1.21
C LYS A 3 -0.46 17.05 -2.09
N ILE A 4 0.29 16.16 -2.76
CA ILE A 4 -0.26 15.17 -3.68
C ILE A 4 -0.20 13.81 -2.99
N PHE A 5 -1.36 13.21 -2.78
CA PHE A 5 -1.54 11.95 -2.08
C PHE A 5 -2.65 11.13 -2.72
N LEU A 6 -2.71 9.86 -2.37
CA LEU A 6 -3.74 8.96 -2.85
C LEU A 6 -5.13 9.38 -2.37
N ASN A 7 -6.16 8.98 -3.13
CA ASN A 7 -7.55 9.16 -2.70
C ASN A 7 -7.86 8.32 -1.44
N LYS A 8 -9.00 8.59 -0.82
CA LYS A 8 -9.42 7.93 0.44
C LYS A 8 -9.49 6.40 0.30
N ARG A 9 -10.05 5.90 -0.82
CA ARG A 9 -10.22 4.45 -1.07
C ARG A 9 -8.86 3.74 -1.13
N ALA A 10 -7.94 4.23 -1.95
CA ALA A 10 -6.60 3.66 -2.08
C ALA A 10 -5.81 3.77 -0.77
N SER A 11 -5.91 4.90 -0.06
CA SER A 11 -5.29 5.10 1.25
C SER A 11 -5.79 4.08 2.27
N LYS A 12 -7.10 3.79 2.29
CA LYS A 12 -7.67 2.81 3.21
C LYS A 12 -7.20 1.38 2.90
N ILE A 13 -7.07 1.03 1.63
CA ILE A 13 -6.52 -0.26 1.22
C ILE A 13 -5.06 -0.38 1.69
N LEU A 14 -4.24 0.65 1.49
CA LEU A 14 -2.86 0.68 1.99
C LEU A 14 -2.80 0.54 3.52
N GLU A 15 -3.63 1.24 4.28
CA GLU A 15 -3.73 1.06 5.74
C GLU A 15 -3.98 -0.42 6.09
N THR A 16 -4.92 -1.06 5.39
CA THR A 16 -5.29 -2.47 5.64
C THR A 16 -4.15 -3.42 5.35
N ILE A 17 -3.45 -3.28 4.21
CA ILE A 17 -2.40 -4.22 3.82
C ILE A 17 -1.07 -3.99 4.56
N THR A 18 -0.83 -2.77 5.07
CA THR A 18 0.38 -2.40 5.82
C THR A 18 0.22 -2.53 7.34
N GLU A 19 -0.99 -2.76 7.84
CA GLU A 19 -1.25 -2.90 9.28
C GLU A 19 -0.38 -3.98 9.92
N GLY A 20 0.38 -3.63 10.97
CA GLY A 20 1.27 -4.55 11.67
C GLY A 20 2.49 -5.01 10.87
N VAL A 21 2.85 -4.32 9.78
CA VAL A 21 4.11 -4.54 9.07
C VAL A 21 5.16 -3.59 9.65
N ASP A 22 6.02 -4.12 10.52
CA ASP A 22 7.09 -3.37 11.16
C ASP A 22 8.35 -3.33 10.30
N TYR A 23 9.30 -2.46 10.67
CA TYR A 23 10.58 -2.33 9.97
C TYR A 23 11.36 -3.66 9.97
N GLY A 24 11.83 -4.05 8.80
CA GLY A 24 12.53 -5.32 8.59
C GLY A 24 11.62 -6.55 8.51
N HIS A 25 10.29 -6.37 8.52
CA HIS A 25 9.32 -7.44 8.30
C HIS A 25 8.63 -7.27 6.95
N ALA A 26 8.38 -8.40 6.29
CA ALA A 26 7.66 -8.49 5.04
C ALA A 26 6.36 -9.27 5.22
N ARG A 27 5.34 -8.92 4.43
CA ARG A 27 4.08 -9.64 4.31
C ARG A 27 3.85 -10.03 2.87
N LYS A 28 3.45 -11.27 2.65
CA LYS A 28 2.94 -11.73 1.36
C LYS A 28 1.43 -11.95 1.47
N ILE A 29 0.67 -11.39 0.54
CA ILE A 29 -0.76 -11.64 0.35
C ILE A 29 -0.91 -12.42 -0.96
N ASP A 30 -1.38 -13.66 -0.87
CA ASP A 30 -1.55 -14.58 -2.00
C ASP A 30 -2.86 -15.36 -1.81
N ASN A 31 -3.97 -14.63 -1.93
CA ASN A 31 -5.31 -15.16 -1.66
C ASN A 31 -5.98 -15.76 -2.90
N ALA A 32 -5.36 -15.61 -4.07
CA ALA A 32 -5.83 -16.15 -5.34
C ALA A 32 -4.65 -16.74 -6.14
N PRO A 33 -3.94 -17.75 -5.57
CA PRO A 33 -2.73 -18.30 -6.18
C PRO A 33 -3.02 -18.87 -7.56
N GLY A 34 -2.15 -18.57 -8.53
CA GLY A 34 -2.30 -18.98 -9.92
C GLY A 34 -3.29 -18.17 -10.75
N ALA A 35 -4.17 -17.37 -10.13
CA ALA A 35 -5.09 -16.47 -10.84
C ALA A 35 -4.53 -15.05 -10.94
N PHE A 36 -3.91 -14.57 -9.86
CA PHE A 36 -3.31 -13.24 -9.78
C PHE A 36 -1.95 -13.30 -9.09
N MET A 37 -1.09 -12.32 -9.39
CA MET A 37 0.19 -12.18 -8.71
C MET A 37 0.01 -11.87 -7.23
N ALA A 38 0.84 -12.50 -6.39
CA ALA A 38 0.89 -12.17 -4.98
C ALA A 38 1.33 -10.71 -4.76
N VAL A 39 0.84 -10.10 -3.70
CA VAL A 39 1.27 -8.77 -3.26
C VAL A 39 2.28 -8.92 -2.14
N HIS A 40 3.42 -8.28 -2.29
CA HIS A 40 4.47 -8.21 -1.28
C HIS A 40 4.48 -6.82 -0.67
N ILE A 41 4.49 -6.75 0.65
CA ILE A 41 4.49 -5.51 1.42
C ILE A 41 5.66 -5.56 2.39
N GLU A 42 6.48 -4.52 2.40
CA GLU A 42 7.62 -4.40 3.30
C GLU A 42 7.75 -2.95 3.79
N ARG A 43 8.06 -2.76 5.06
CA ARG A 43 8.46 -1.45 5.58
C ARG A 43 9.97 -1.28 5.34
N VAL A 44 10.32 -0.48 4.32
CA VAL A 44 11.68 -0.38 3.78
C VAL A 44 12.50 0.79 4.34
N ASN A 45 11.84 1.88 4.78
CA ASN A 45 12.53 3.08 5.20
C ASN A 45 11.70 3.93 6.18
N THR A 46 12.32 5.02 6.64
CA THR A 46 11.68 6.13 7.36
C THR A 46 12.31 7.44 6.88
N ILE A 47 11.51 8.36 6.35
CA ILE A 47 11.95 9.68 5.85
C ILE A 47 11.27 10.75 6.71
N GLU A 48 12.06 11.61 7.39
CA GLU A 48 11.55 12.68 8.28
C GLU A 48 10.49 12.17 9.26
N SER A 49 10.75 11.02 9.93
CA SER A 49 9.82 10.32 10.83
C SER A 49 8.58 9.69 10.17
N ASN A 50 8.43 9.78 8.87
CA ASN A 50 7.35 9.16 8.12
C ASN A 50 7.76 7.76 7.65
N PRO A 51 7.04 6.68 7.99
CA PRO A 51 7.36 5.34 7.53
C PRO A 51 7.13 5.20 6.03
N VAL A 52 8.01 4.44 5.38
CA VAL A 52 7.96 4.13 3.95
C VAL A 52 7.74 2.63 3.77
N PHE A 53 6.77 2.29 2.92
CA PHE A 53 6.42 0.92 2.60
C PHE A 53 6.58 0.67 1.10
N SER A 54 7.25 -0.42 0.72
CA SER A 54 7.19 -0.99 -0.61
C SER A 54 5.95 -1.87 -0.73
N VAL A 55 5.24 -1.72 -1.83
CA VAL A 55 4.18 -2.63 -2.27
C VAL A 55 4.53 -3.09 -3.68
N SER A 56 4.61 -4.40 -3.90
CA SER A 56 5.11 -4.93 -5.15
C SER A 56 4.41 -6.22 -5.61
N HIS A 57 4.37 -6.39 -6.91
CA HIS A 57 4.18 -7.67 -7.57
C HIS A 57 5.51 -8.14 -8.14
N TYR A 58 5.67 -9.45 -8.25
CA TYR A 58 6.84 -10.07 -8.89
C TYR A 58 6.40 -11.14 -9.87
N TYR A 59 7.15 -11.26 -10.98
CA TYR A 59 7.14 -12.42 -11.84
C TYR A 59 8.56 -12.95 -12.02
N GLU A 60 8.70 -14.19 -12.46
CA GLU A 60 9.99 -14.80 -12.73
C GLU A 60 10.30 -14.74 -14.22
N GLN A 61 11.52 -14.31 -14.56
CA GLN A 61 12.04 -14.32 -15.93
C GLN A 61 13.47 -14.86 -15.93
N ASN A 62 13.67 -16.00 -16.59
CA ASN A 62 14.99 -16.67 -16.68
C ASN A 62 15.63 -16.97 -15.30
N GLY A 63 14.83 -17.25 -14.28
CA GLY A 63 15.29 -17.50 -12.92
C GLY A 63 15.47 -16.24 -12.07
N ASP A 64 15.29 -15.04 -12.63
CA ASP A 64 15.36 -13.79 -11.92
C ASP A 64 13.95 -13.29 -11.50
N LEU A 65 13.87 -12.77 -10.30
CA LEU A 65 12.63 -12.17 -9.77
C LEU A 65 12.51 -10.72 -10.24
N MET A 66 11.51 -10.44 -11.07
CA MET A 66 11.28 -9.15 -11.72
C MET A 66 10.12 -8.40 -11.06
N ARG A 67 10.31 -7.11 -10.76
CA ARG A 67 9.25 -6.23 -10.20
C ARG A 67 8.25 -5.81 -11.28
N ASP A 68 6.93 -5.87 -10.93
CA ASP A 68 5.88 -5.56 -11.91
C ASP A 68 4.55 -5.06 -11.28
N PRO A 69 4.47 -3.87 -10.76
CA PRO A 69 5.52 -2.94 -10.36
C PRO A 69 5.97 -3.13 -8.90
N ASP A 70 6.94 -2.31 -8.49
CA ASP A 70 7.27 -2.00 -7.11
C ASP A 70 7.10 -0.49 -6.90
N VAL A 71 6.26 -0.10 -5.95
CA VAL A 71 6.01 1.30 -5.59
C VAL A 71 6.28 1.51 -4.12
N GLU A 72 7.11 2.49 -3.80
CA GLU A 72 7.29 2.91 -2.42
C GLU A 72 6.32 4.04 -2.07
N PHE A 73 5.65 3.88 -0.94
CA PHE A 73 4.70 4.82 -0.40
C PHE A 73 5.16 5.37 0.93
N MET A 74 5.24 6.69 1.05
CA MET A 74 5.46 7.37 2.31
C MET A 74 4.12 7.68 2.98
N LYS A 75 4.00 7.31 4.27
CA LYS A 75 2.82 7.59 5.08
C LYS A 75 3.07 8.83 5.92
N GLN A 76 2.45 9.94 5.57
CA GLN A 76 2.46 11.16 6.37
C GLN A 76 1.28 11.20 7.34
N THR A 77 1.53 11.69 8.55
CA THR A 77 0.49 11.97 9.54
C THR A 77 0.49 13.47 9.84
N SER A 78 -0.65 14.11 9.64
CA SER A 78 -0.81 15.54 9.97
C SER A 78 -1.01 15.75 11.48
N SER A 79 -0.95 16.99 11.92
CA SER A 79 -1.07 17.36 13.33
C SER A 79 -2.44 17.01 13.95
N ASP A 80 -3.49 16.90 13.13
CA ASP A 80 -4.83 16.46 13.53
C ASP A 80 -5.01 14.92 13.49
N GLY A 81 -3.93 14.18 13.16
CA GLY A 81 -3.92 12.72 13.09
C GLY A 81 -4.38 12.14 11.75
N ALA A 82 -4.73 12.97 10.76
CA ALA A 82 -5.08 12.48 9.44
C ALA A 82 -3.86 11.86 8.74
N LYS A 83 -4.08 10.75 8.04
CA LYS A 83 -3.03 9.97 7.37
C LYS A 83 -3.12 10.14 5.86
N TYR A 84 -1.99 10.38 5.23
CA TYR A 84 -1.85 10.60 3.79
C TYR A 84 -0.78 9.67 3.23
N TRP A 85 -1.08 9.03 2.11
CA TRP A 85 -0.17 8.14 1.42
C TRP A 85 0.30 8.76 0.11
N ILE A 86 1.61 8.83 -0.06
CA ILE A 86 2.26 9.50 -1.18
C ILE A 86 3.17 8.49 -1.87
N PRO A 87 2.98 8.21 -3.18
CA PRO A 87 3.93 7.40 -3.92
C PRO A 87 5.23 8.21 -4.12
N ILE A 88 6.36 7.66 -3.71
CA ILE A 88 7.66 8.34 -3.75
C ILE A 88 8.66 7.70 -4.70
N SER A 89 8.42 6.47 -5.14
CA SER A 89 9.20 5.81 -6.19
C SER A 89 8.33 4.86 -7.02
N TYR A 90 8.80 4.51 -8.21
CA TYR A 90 8.16 3.52 -9.07
C TYR A 90 9.24 2.74 -9.84
N ARG A 91 9.15 1.42 -9.80
CA ARG A 91 10.06 0.52 -10.52
C ARG A 91 9.29 -0.56 -11.26
N GLN A 92 9.70 -0.83 -12.50
CA GLN A 92 9.15 -1.90 -13.31
C GLN A 92 10.28 -2.47 -14.19
N ASP A 93 10.82 -3.62 -13.79
CA ASP A 93 12.06 -4.16 -14.36
C ASP A 93 11.90 -4.55 -15.82
N GLY A 94 10.77 -5.16 -16.20
CA GLY A 94 10.50 -5.57 -17.59
C GLY A 94 10.44 -4.41 -18.59
N LEU A 95 10.23 -3.18 -18.12
CA LEU A 95 10.22 -1.96 -18.94
C LEU A 95 11.49 -1.10 -18.73
N GLY A 96 12.43 -1.53 -17.88
CA GLY A 96 13.61 -0.75 -17.53
C GLY A 96 13.29 0.56 -16.81
N ILE A 97 12.17 0.64 -16.09
CA ILE A 97 11.75 1.85 -15.39
C ILE A 97 12.22 1.80 -13.93
N ALA A 98 12.98 2.84 -13.53
CA ALA A 98 13.33 3.12 -12.14
C ALA A 98 13.23 4.64 -11.93
N ARG A 99 12.32 5.09 -11.05
CA ARG A 99 12.03 6.51 -10.83
C ARG A 99 11.94 6.78 -9.34
N GLU A 100 12.66 7.82 -8.90
CA GLU A 100 12.53 8.41 -7.58
C GLU A 100 11.86 9.78 -7.74
N TYR A 101 10.95 10.13 -6.84
CA TYR A 101 10.17 11.36 -6.93
C TYR A 101 10.53 12.39 -5.87
N LEU A 102 11.31 12.02 -4.86
CA LEU A 102 11.81 12.91 -3.83
C LEU A 102 13.30 13.22 -4.07
N ILE A 103 13.70 14.44 -3.77
CA ILE A 103 15.10 14.84 -3.70
C ILE A 103 15.43 15.01 -2.22
N LEU A 104 16.39 14.22 -1.74
CA LEU A 104 16.85 14.26 -0.37
C LEU A 104 18.25 14.87 -0.30
N ASN A 105 18.55 15.60 0.77
CA ASN A 105 19.91 16.04 1.08
C ASN A 105 20.73 14.91 1.73
N GLU A 106 21.99 15.19 2.06
CA GLU A 106 22.90 14.24 2.72
C GLU A 106 22.41 13.77 4.10
N GLU A 107 21.54 14.56 4.77
CA GLU A 107 20.92 14.24 6.05
C GLU A 107 19.62 13.43 5.89
N GLY A 108 19.20 13.09 4.66
CA GLY A 108 17.95 12.36 4.37
C GLY A 108 16.68 13.21 4.49
N LYS A 109 16.80 14.54 4.49
CA LYS A 109 15.65 15.45 4.51
C LYS A 109 15.18 15.76 3.10
N ILE A 110 13.86 15.88 2.93
CA ILE A 110 13.25 16.27 1.66
C ILE A 110 13.56 17.73 1.36
N THR A 111 14.26 17.99 0.26
CA THR A 111 14.59 19.32 -0.22
C THR A 111 13.74 19.75 -1.41
N ASP A 112 13.30 18.79 -2.23
CA ASP A 112 12.43 19.04 -3.38
C ASP A 112 11.68 17.76 -3.78
N SER A 113 10.75 17.88 -4.75
CA SER A 113 9.99 16.73 -5.27
C SER A 113 9.45 16.99 -6.67
N TYR A 114 9.35 15.93 -7.48
CA TYR A 114 8.78 15.96 -8.81
C TYR A 114 7.24 15.87 -8.76
N GLN A 115 6.55 16.96 -8.40
CA GLN A 115 5.11 17.01 -8.14
C GLN A 115 4.26 16.38 -9.26
N VAL A 116 4.52 16.73 -10.53
CA VAL A 116 3.77 16.17 -11.68
C VAL A 116 3.92 14.66 -11.78
N LYS A 117 5.12 14.14 -11.49
CA LYS A 117 5.38 12.69 -11.52
C LYS A 117 4.70 11.96 -10.36
N ILE A 118 4.67 12.57 -9.18
CA ILE A 118 3.93 12.06 -8.02
C ILE A 118 2.43 11.99 -8.35
N GLU A 119 1.88 13.04 -8.98
CA GLU A 119 0.47 13.07 -9.38
C GLU A 119 0.12 11.97 -10.38
N ASP A 120 0.93 11.78 -11.41
CA ASP A 120 0.73 10.74 -12.42
C ASP A 120 0.82 9.33 -11.79
N CYS A 121 1.79 9.12 -10.91
CA CYS A 121 1.93 7.86 -10.17
C CYS A 121 0.74 7.64 -9.23
N ALA A 122 0.25 8.68 -8.55
CA ALA A 122 -0.91 8.59 -7.66
C ALA A 122 -2.18 8.19 -8.41
N LYS A 123 -2.40 8.70 -9.64
CA LYS A 123 -3.52 8.28 -10.50
C LYS A 123 -3.47 6.78 -10.79
N PHE A 124 -2.31 6.27 -11.17
CA PHE A 124 -2.09 4.83 -11.36
C PHE A 124 -2.34 4.05 -10.06
N CYS A 125 -1.73 4.45 -8.95
CA CYS A 125 -1.83 3.77 -7.66
C CYS A 125 -3.26 3.73 -7.13
N ASN A 126 -4.09 4.75 -7.38
CA ASN A 126 -5.50 4.75 -7.00
C ASN A 126 -6.27 3.60 -7.65
N MET A 127 -6.02 3.29 -8.92
CA MET A 127 -6.62 2.15 -9.62
C MET A 127 -5.98 0.82 -9.19
N TRP A 128 -4.65 0.80 -9.04
CA TRP A 128 -3.90 -0.40 -8.68
C TRP A 128 -4.28 -0.94 -7.30
N MET A 129 -4.47 -0.06 -6.31
CA MET A 129 -4.93 -0.47 -4.98
C MET A 129 -6.32 -1.13 -5.02
N VAL A 130 -7.22 -0.63 -5.84
CA VAL A 130 -8.54 -1.24 -6.05
C VAL A 130 -8.40 -2.62 -6.69
N ASN A 131 -7.54 -2.76 -7.71
CA ASN A 131 -7.26 -4.06 -8.33
C ASN A 131 -6.69 -5.07 -7.32
N ILE A 132 -5.74 -4.65 -6.48
CA ILE A 132 -5.21 -5.49 -5.39
C ILE A 132 -6.33 -5.94 -4.45
N TYR A 133 -7.20 -5.02 -4.03
CA TYR A 133 -8.31 -5.30 -3.15
C TYR A 133 -9.24 -6.37 -3.72
N GLU A 134 -9.63 -6.24 -4.98
CA GLU A 134 -10.54 -7.16 -5.68
C GLU A 134 -9.86 -8.51 -5.97
N GLN A 135 -8.66 -8.48 -6.56
CA GLN A 135 -7.92 -9.68 -6.95
C GLN A 135 -7.53 -10.54 -5.73
N GLN A 136 -7.14 -9.90 -4.64
CA GLN A 136 -6.75 -10.59 -3.42
C GLN A 136 -7.93 -10.83 -2.46
N ARG A 137 -9.15 -10.46 -2.82
CA ARG A 137 -10.38 -10.69 -2.02
C ARG A 137 -10.20 -10.26 -0.56
N LEU A 138 -9.66 -9.06 -0.33
CA LEU A 138 -9.22 -8.62 1.00
C LEU A 138 -10.37 -8.58 2.01
N LYS A 139 -11.59 -8.32 1.57
CA LYS A 139 -12.81 -8.33 2.36
C LYS A 139 -13.17 -9.72 2.89
N GLU A 140 -13.11 -10.74 2.02
CA GLU A 140 -13.42 -12.14 2.39
C GLU A 140 -12.42 -12.68 3.42
N ASN A 141 -11.15 -12.30 3.31
CA ASN A 141 -10.11 -12.75 4.23
C ASN A 141 -10.17 -12.13 5.61
N LYS A 142 -10.70 -10.91 5.75
CA LYS A 142 -10.96 -10.32 7.07
C LYS A 142 -11.98 -11.16 7.84
N ILE A 143 -13.05 -11.56 7.17
CA ILE A 143 -14.11 -12.42 7.74
C ILE A 143 -13.58 -13.81 8.15
N GLN A 144 -12.69 -14.40 7.35
CA GLN A 144 -12.10 -15.70 7.69
C GLN A 144 -11.13 -15.62 8.87
N ARG A 145 -10.35 -14.52 9.01
CA ARG A 145 -9.47 -14.31 10.17
C ARG A 145 -10.26 -14.10 11.46
N GLU A 146 -11.41 -13.46 11.38
CA GLU A 146 -12.33 -13.31 12.51
C GLU A 146 -12.94 -14.67 12.90
N LYS A 147 -13.37 -15.48 11.93
CA LYS A 147 -13.87 -16.84 12.19
C LYS A 147 -12.84 -17.80 12.81
N THR A 148 -11.56 -17.65 12.47
CA THR A 148 -10.46 -18.45 13.07
C THR A 148 -10.06 -17.97 14.46
N LYS A 149 -10.32 -16.71 14.82
CA LYS A 149 -10.15 -16.21 16.19
C LYS A 149 -11.30 -16.63 17.12
N ASP A 150 -12.47 -16.89 16.58
CA ASP A 150 -13.69 -17.19 17.35
C ASP A 150 -13.77 -18.63 17.93
N TYR A 151 -12.77 -19.49 17.70
CA TYR A 151 -12.71 -20.77 18.44
C TYR A 151 -12.18 -20.61 19.88
N GLY A 152 -12.03 -19.39 20.38
CA GLY A 152 -11.51 -19.12 21.71
C GLY A 152 -12.08 -17.93 22.47
N MET A 153 -12.95 -17.09 21.90
CA MET A 153 -13.53 -15.96 22.64
C MET A 153 -14.86 -15.48 22.03
N ILE A 154 -15.88 -15.42 22.87
CA ILE A 154 -17.17 -14.78 22.58
C ILE A 154 -16.93 -13.29 22.41
N ILE A 155 -17.13 -12.76 21.20
CA ILE A 155 -17.11 -11.33 20.96
C ILE A 155 -18.53 -10.82 21.09
N GLN A 156 -18.77 -10.05 22.15
CA GLN A 156 -19.87 -9.11 22.22
C GLN A 156 -19.41 -7.85 21.50
N ASP A 157 -20.16 -7.46 20.53
CA ASP A 157 -20.44 -6.16 19.99
C ASP A 157 -20.33 -6.10 18.45
N GLY A 158 -21.50 -5.91 17.82
CA GLY A 158 -21.70 -5.80 16.38
C GLY A 158 -21.47 -4.38 15.83
N SER A 159 -20.50 -3.60 16.35
CA SER A 159 -20.29 -2.21 15.96
C SER A 159 -19.11 -1.94 15.02
N GLU A 160 -18.33 -2.96 14.65
CA GLU A 160 -17.36 -2.81 13.57
C GLU A 160 -18.04 -2.98 12.19
N ARG A 161 -18.78 -1.95 11.79
CA ARG A 161 -19.16 -1.79 10.38
C ARG A 161 -17.88 -1.74 9.54
N ASN A 162 -17.94 -2.44 8.44
CA ASN A 162 -16.86 -2.58 7.47
C ASN A 162 -16.50 -1.19 6.89
N LEU A 163 -15.56 -0.49 7.52
CA LEU A 163 -15.13 0.87 7.12
C LEU A 163 -14.73 0.96 5.63
N ILE A 164 -14.42 -0.18 5.01
CA ILE A 164 -14.14 -0.26 3.58
C ILE A 164 -15.45 -0.21 2.76
N GLU A 165 -16.55 -0.77 3.26
CA GLU A 165 -17.85 -0.72 2.56
C GLU A 165 -18.41 0.70 2.51
N ASP A 166 -18.32 1.45 3.61
CA ASP A 166 -18.79 2.83 3.65
C ASP A 166 -18.07 3.71 2.62
N TYR A 167 -16.77 3.43 2.36
CA TYR A 167 -15.99 4.15 1.32
C TYR A 167 -16.30 3.70 -0.10
N LEU A 168 -16.87 2.49 -0.31
CA LEU A 168 -17.25 2.00 -1.63
C LEU A 168 -18.60 2.58 -2.08
N GLU A 169 -19.48 2.94 -1.14
CA GLU A 169 -20.80 3.50 -1.42
C GLU A 169 -20.78 5.02 -1.69
N GLU A 170 -19.84 5.76 -1.07
CA GLU A 170 -19.69 7.21 -1.27
C GLU A 170 -19.07 7.60 -2.63
N GLY A 171 -18.58 6.64 -3.40
CA GLY A 171 -17.93 6.85 -4.70
C GLY A 171 -18.82 6.60 -5.94
N LYS A 172 -20.15 6.54 -5.76
CA LYS A 172 -21.11 6.44 -6.89
C LYS A 172 -21.69 7.79 -7.25
#